data_7e607baa39f09fa7d86fa328c6e4244a
#
_entry.id   7e607baa39f09fa7d86fa328c6e4244a
#
_cell.length_a   1.000
_cell.length_b   1.000
_cell.length_c   1.000
_cell.angle_alpha   90.00
_cell.angle_beta   90.00
_cell.angle_gamma   90.00
#
_symmetry.space_group_name_H-M   'P 1'
#
loop_
_entity.id
_entity.type
_entity.pdbx_description
1 polymer ?
#
loop_
_entity_poly.entity_id
_entity_poly.type
_entity_poly.pdbx_seq_one_letter_code
_entity_poly.pdbx_strand_id
1 'polypeptide(L)'
;MGKNPATASSAADLDSHATEAGPAAASTPRAASTSHAADVASSPAPYLQVRDLCKHYGEGEARATVLHDVTATVNKGEICVLLGPSGSGKSTFLNLVGGLEAADSGSINVGGTELTSLTSKQLGEYRRDKLGFVFQFYNLVPDLTIRENIEVTAHLSANPLPIDDLLHSLGLYEHRAKFPRQVSGGQQQRCAIGRALVKNPGLLLCDEPTGALDYQTSKEILELMEDVNRDYGCTVVIVTHNDAIRHMAHRVLRLRDGKLAEDTANVERMAARDLTWEEARHGIAFAQALPA
;
A
#
# COMPACT_ATOMS: atom_id res chain seq x y z
N MET A 1 61.86 -19.85 -5.30
CA MET A 1 62.57 -20.22 -4.06
C MET A 1 61.55 -20.06 -2.94
N GLY A 2 61.02 -21.01 -2.40
CA GLY A 2 61.37 -22.28 -1.73
C GLY A 2 60.58 -22.24 -0.43
N LYS A 3 59.75 -23.08 -0.24
CA LYS A 3 59.54 -24.45 0.22
C LYS A 3 58.66 -24.45 1.47
N ASN A 4 57.55 -25.15 1.35
CA ASN A 4 56.89 -25.96 2.42
C ASN A 4 57.88 -26.94 3.05
N PRO A 5 57.68 -27.60 4.20
CA PRO A 5 56.59 -28.56 4.48
C PRO A 5 56.19 -28.64 6.00
N ALA A 6 54.97 -29.06 6.33
CA ALA A 6 54.50 -30.43 6.60
C ALA A 6 55.05 -31.12 7.90
N THR A 7 54.20 -31.63 8.70
CA THR A 7 54.01 -33.01 9.23
C THR A 7 53.41 -32.95 10.65
N ALA A 8 52.29 -33.56 10.96
CA ALA A 8 51.82 -34.93 11.02
C ALA A 8 51.80 -35.50 12.44
N SER A 9 50.66 -36.15 12.74
CA SER A 9 50.54 -37.42 13.53
C SER A 9 50.51 -37.30 15.06
N SER A 10 49.60 -37.92 15.82
CA SER A 10 49.25 -39.34 16.01
C SER A 10 48.26 -39.40 17.19
N ALA A 11 47.09 -39.95 17.15
CA ALA A 11 46.63 -41.31 17.27
C ALA A 11 46.78 -41.97 18.70
N ALA A 12 45.70 -42.62 19.05
CA ALA A 12 45.52 -43.79 19.94
C ALA A 12 45.39 -43.48 21.46
N ASP A 13 44.66 -44.22 22.30
CA ASP A 13 43.86 -45.44 22.19
C ASP A 13 43.05 -45.63 23.49
N LEU A 14 41.92 -46.35 23.42
CA LEU A 14 41.38 -47.40 24.31
C LEU A 14 41.35 -47.17 25.84
N ASP A 15 40.30 -47.42 26.60
CA ASP A 15 39.69 -48.71 26.88
C ASP A 15 38.46 -48.61 27.82
N SER A 16 37.48 -49.38 27.50
CA SER A 16 36.47 -50.13 28.19
C SER A 16 36.43 -50.15 29.76
N HIS A 17 35.21 -50.12 30.33
CA HIS A 17 34.68 -51.22 31.16
C HIS A 17 33.15 -51.04 31.38
N ALA A 18 32.44 -52.12 31.07
CA ALA A 18 31.05 -52.40 31.40
C ALA A 18 30.93 -52.95 32.87
N THR A 19 29.76 -52.75 33.47
CA THR A 19 29.09 -53.79 34.35
C THR A 19 27.66 -53.25 34.68
N GLU A 20 26.64 -53.93 34.19
CA GLU A 20 25.57 -54.74 34.76
C GLU A 20 24.70 -54.15 35.90
N ALA A 21 23.44 -54.00 35.54
CA ALA A 21 22.25 -54.82 35.79
C ALA A 21 21.41 -54.56 37.05
N GLY A 22 20.14 -54.28 36.83
CA GLY A 22 18.96 -54.89 37.38
C GLY A 22 18.13 -54.09 38.41
N PRO A 23 16.86 -54.53 38.71
CA PRO A 23 15.70 -54.07 37.92
C PRO A 23 14.59 -53.42 38.79
N ALA A 24 13.61 -52.85 38.11
CA ALA A 24 12.16 -52.72 38.41
C ALA A 24 11.69 -51.93 39.63
N ALA A 25 10.94 -50.87 39.32
CA ALA A 25 9.65 -50.60 39.99
C ALA A 25 8.74 -49.79 39.02
N ALA A 26 7.61 -50.37 38.70
CA ALA A 26 6.52 -49.81 37.94
C ALA A 26 5.84 -48.64 38.69
N SER A 27 5.66 -47.52 38.01
CA SER A 27 4.69 -46.49 38.42
C SER A 27 3.96 -45.97 37.21
N THR A 28 2.65 -46.12 37.25
CA THR A 28 1.58 -45.73 36.34
C THR A 28 1.76 -44.31 35.76
N PRO A 29 1.44 -44.09 34.48
CA PRO A 29 1.48 -42.76 33.88
C PRO A 29 0.27 -41.94 34.29
N ARG A 30 0.54 -40.87 35.00
CA ARG A 30 -0.41 -39.74 35.22
C ARG A 30 -0.63 -39.02 33.92
N ALA A 31 -1.87 -38.98 33.43
CA ALA A 31 -2.29 -38.28 32.26
C ALA A 31 -1.82 -36.80 32.30
N ALA A 32 -0.91 -36.43 31.41
CA ALA A 32 -0.59 -35.07 31.12
C ALA A 32 -1.71 -34.49 30.25
N SER A 33 -2.46 -33.58 30.82
CA SER A 33 -3.40 -32.71 30.09
C SER A 33 -2.59 -31.88 29.10
N THR A 34 -2.62 -32.26 27.84
CA THR A 34 -2.19 -31.40 26.73
C THR A 34 -3.17 -30.26 26.65
N SER A 35 -2.79 -29.10 27.24
CA SER A 35 -3.39 -27.84 26.91
C SER A 35 -3.08 -27.58 25.44
N HIS A 36 -4.11 -27.67 24.58
CA HIS A 36 -4.13 -27.08 23.25
C HIS A 36 -3.97 -25.56 23.48
N ALA A 37 -2.74 -25.07 23.42
CA ALA A 37 -2.52 -23.69 23.10
C ALA A 37 -3.02 -23.52 21.65
N ALA A 38 -4.22 -22.96 21.51
CA ALA A 38 -4.72 -22.50 20.24
C ALA A 38 -3.65 -21.58 19.65
N ASP A 39 -3.15 -21.97 18.51
CA ASP A 39 -2.29 -21.17 17.66
C ASP A 39 -3.11 -19.91 17.30
N VAL A 40 -2.94 -18.85 18.06
CA VAL A 40 -3.47 -17.52 17.75
C VAL A 40 -2.63 -17.08 16.56
N ALA A 41 -3.14 -17.33 15.36
CA ALA A 41 -2.60 -16.76 14.14
C ALA A 41 -2.41 -15.27 14.41
N SER A 42 -1.16 -14.84 14.53
CA SER A 42 -0.81 -13.46 14.81
C SER A 42 -1.37 -12.61 13.69
N SER A 43 -2.37 -11.78 14.02
CA SER A 43 -2.90 -10.79 13.07
C SER A 43 -1.72 -10.01 12.48
N PRO A 44 -1.67 -9.78 11.16
CA PRO A 44 -0.59 -9.05 10.54
C PRO A 44 -0.41 -7.70 11.24
N ALA A 45 0.84 -7.33 11.50
CA ALA A 45 1.14 -6.11 12.21
C ALA A 45 0.64 -4.88 11.44
N PRO A 46 -0.01 -3.91 12.10
CA PRO A 46 -0.52 -2.72 11.44
C PRO A 46 0.64 -1.91 10.82
N TYR A 47 0.47 -1.54 9.55
CA TYR A 47 1.43 -0.71 8.81
C TYR A 47 1.07 0.76 8.84
N LEU A 48 -0.21 1.09 8.70
CA LEU A 48 -0.77 2.43 8.91
C LEU A 48 -1.64 2.43 10.15
N GLN A 49 -1.36 3.32 11.08
CA GLN A 49 -2.18 3.58 12.26
C GLN A 49 -2.48 5.07 12.36
N VAL A 50 -3.74 5.39 12.43
CA VAL A 50 -4.25 6.74 12.64
C VAL A 50 -5.05 6.73 13.93
N ARG A 51 -4.83 7.69 14.81
CA ARG A 51 -5.55 7.80 16.09
C ARG A 51 -6.02 9.23 16.32
N ASP A 52 -7.31 9.38 16.58
CA ASP A 52 -7.99 10.63 16.96
C ASP A 52 -7.62 11.81 16.05
N LEU A 53 -7.50 11.51 14.74
CA LEU A 53 -7.02 12.46 13.75
C LEU A 53 -8.07 13.53 13.47
N CYS A 54 -7.69 14.79 13.70
CA CYS A 54 -8.52 15.94 13.39
C CYS A 54 -7.84 16.89 12.39
N LYS A 55 -8.67 17.49 11.53
CA LYS A 55 -8.23 18.51 10.57
C LYS A 55 -9.27 19.61 10.42
N HIS A 56 -8.81 20.84 10.50
CA HIS A 56 -9.63 22.05 10.31
C HIS A 56 -9.05 22.89 9.17
N TYR A 57 -9.91 23.63 8.49
CA TYR A 57 -9.51 24.66 7.53
C TYR A 57 -10.21 25.99 7.88
N GLY A 58 -9.62 27.10 7.46
CA GLY A 58 -10.10 28.43 7.76
C GLY A 58 -9.77 28.91 9.17
N GLU A 59 -10.08 30.17 9.45
CA GLU A 59 -9.84 30.84 10.73
C GLU A 59 -11.13 31.51 11.24
N GLY A 60 -11.21 31.72 12.56
CA GLY A 60 -12.33 32.42 13.22
C GLY A 60 -13.67 31.74 12.94
N GLU A 61 -14.67 32.52 12.52
CA GLU A 61 -16.02 32.03 12.22
C GLU A 61 -16.11 31.17 10.95
N ALA A 62 -15.11 31.27 10.04
CA ALA A 62 -15.02 30.44 8.83
C ALA A 62 -14.30 29.12 9.06
N ARG A 63 -13.93 28.77 10.31
CA ARG A 63 -13.27 27.50 10.63
C ARG A 63 -14.21 26.32 10.41
N ALA A 64 -13.86 25.46 9.48
CA ALA A 64 -14.59 24.22 9.18
C ALA A 64 -13.75 23.01 9.59
N THR A 65 -14.35 22.10 10.36
CA THR A 65 -13.71 20.81 10.67
C THR A 65 -14.00 19.83 9.55
N VAL A 66 -12.96 19.26 8.96
CA VAL A 66 -13.05 18.33 7.84
C VAL A 66 -12.83 16.88 8.28
N LEU A 67 -12.00 16.65 9.30
CA LEU A 67 -11.86 15.35 9.95
C LEU A 67 -12.08 15.49 11.46
N HIS A 68 -12.85 14.56 12.03
CA HIS A 68 -13.28 14.54 13.41
C HIS A 68 -12.89 13.22 14.07
N ASP A 69 -11.83 13.19 14.86
CA ASP A 69 -11.40 12.06 15.69
C ASP A 69 -11.34 10.73 14.91
N VAL A 70 -10.77 10.76 13.70
CA VAL A 70 -10.67 9.57 12.83
C VAL A 70 -9.61 8.64 13.38
N THR A 71 -10.04 7.41 13.73
CA THR A 71 -9.14 6.34 14.18
C THR A 71 -9.31 5.14 13.24
N ALA A 72 -8.21 4.71 12.60
CA ALA A 72 -8.20 3.61 11.63
C ALA A 72 -6.85 2.89 11.60
N THR A 73 -6.87 1.62 11.19
CA THR A 73 -5.65 0.83 11.00
C THR A 73 -5.70 0.09 9.68
N VAL A 74 -4.53 -0.04 9.02
CA VAL A 74 -4.35 -0.88 7.82
C VAL A 74 -3.11 -1.76 8.06
N ASN A 75 -3.24 -3.06 7.87
CA ASN A 75 -2.14 -3.99 8.07
C ASN A 75 -1.16 -3.98 6.90
N LYS A 76 0.06 -4.46 7.15
CA LYS A 76 1.08 -4.55 6.12
C LYS A 76 0.62 -5.48 4.98
N GLY A 77 0.75 -5.02 3.74
CA GLY A 77 0.38 -5.77 2.55
C GLY A 77 -1.13 -5.84 2.28
N GLU A 78 -1.96 -5.11 3.03
CA GLU A 78 -3.40 -4.99 2.71
C GLU A 78 -3.65 -4.00 1.57
N ILE A 79 -4.69 -4.28 0.79
CA ILE A 79 -5.38 -3.28 -0.03
C ILE A 79 -6.52 -2.76 0.83
N CYS A 80 -6.48 -1.48 1.19
CA CYS A 80 -7.54 -0.78 1.90
C CYS A 80 -8.27 0.17 0.94
N VAL A 81 -9.59 0.12 0.94
CA VAL A 81 -10.41 1.06 0.16
C VAL A 81 -11.09 2.03 1.10
N LEU A 82 -10.83 3.33 0.91
CA LEU A 82 -11.46 4.43 1.64
C LEU A 82 -12.58 5.02 0.80
N LEU A 83 -13.81 4.76 1.21
CA LEU A 83 -15.04 5.21 0.56
C LEU A 83 -15.64 6.44 1.24
N GLY A 84 -16.49 7.14 0.51
CA GLY A 84 -17.32 8.22 1.03
C GLY A 84 -17.76 9.18 -0.06
N PRO A 85 -18.81 9.97 0.19
CA PRO A 85 -19.29 10.98 -0.74
C PRO A 85 -18.23 12.08 -1.00
N SER A 86 -18.44 12.90 -2.02
CA SER A 86 -17.61 14.09 -2.25
C SER A 86 -17.67 15.01 -1.02
N GLY A 87 -16.53 15.58 -0.64
CA GLY A 87 -16.42 16.45 0.53
C GLY A 87 -16.39 15.74 1.90
N SER A 88 -16.40 14.40 1.96
CA SER A 88 -16.34 13.67 3.24
C SER A 88 -14.98 13.67 3.95
N GLY A 89 -13.93 14.27 3.36
CA GLY A 89 -12.59 14.35 3.94
C GLY A 89 -11.58 13.31 3.41
N LYS A 90 -11.92 12.50 2.39
CA LYS A 90 -11.05 11.44 1.87
C LYS A 90 -9.69 11.93 1.37
N SER A 91 -9.67 12.94 0.51
CA SER A 91 -8.40 13.49 -0.01
C SER A 91 -7.61 14.20 1.09
N THR A 92 -8.30 14.84 2.06
CA THR A 92 -7.65 15.40 3.25
C THR A 92 -6.98 14.29 4.07
N PHE A 93 -7.68 13.18 4.33
CA PHE A 93 -7.10 12.02 5.01
C PHE A 93 -5.86 11.50 4.28
N LEU A 94 -5.96 11.38 2.95
CA LEU A 94 -4.85 10.92 2.11
C LEU A 94 -3.65 11.87 2.18
N ASN A 95 -3.89 13.19 2.14
CA ASN A 95 -2.84 14.21 2.24
C ASN A 95 -2.13 14.17 3.59
N LEU A 96 -2.87 13.96 4.67
CA LEU A 96 -2.31 13.86 6.03
C LEU A 96 -1.44 12.60 6.16
N VAL A 97 -1.93 11.43 5.72
CA VAL A 97 -1.16 10.18 5.69
C VAL A 97 0.03 10.28 4.73
N GLY A 98 -0.12 11.02 3.63
CA GLY A 98 0.97 11.31 2.70
C GLY A 98 2.01 12.31 3.23
N GLY A 99 1.78 12.93 4.38
CA GLY A 99 2.64 13.98 4.91
C GLY A 99 2.73 15.21 4.00
N LEU A 100 1.68 15.47 3.21
CA LEU A 100 1.53 16.66 2.37
C LEU A 100 0.95 17.83 3.16
N GLU A 101 0.16 17.51 4.18
CA GLU A 101 -0.43 18.45 5.11
C GLU A 101 -0.15 18.02 6.56
N ALA A 102 -0.20 18.97 7.50
CA ALA A 102 -0.08 18.69 8.92
C ALA A 102 -1.48 18.47 9.53
N ALA A 103 -1.59 17.51 10.44
CA ALA A 103 -2.76 17.34 11.27
C ALA A 103 -2.84 18.44 12.33
N ASP A 104 -4.05 18.80 12.78
CA ASP A 104 -4.24 19.73 13.88
C ASP A 104 -4.18 19.02 15.24
N SER A 105 -4.60 17.74 15.30
CA SER A 105 -4.44 16.86 16.46
C SER A 105 -4.48 15.39 16.03
N GLY A 106 -4.17 14.51 16.99
CA GLY A 106 -4.07 13.07 16.76
C GLY A 106 -2.68 12.61 16.36
N SER A 107 -2.58 11.35 15.92
CA SER A 107 -1.30 10.77 15.50
C SER A 107 -1.44 9.93 14.24
N ILE A 108 -0.37 9.87 13.45
CA ILE A 108 -0.28 9.08 12.22
C ILE A 108 1.05 8.32 12.23
N ASN A 109 0.98 7.01 12.36
CA ASN A 109 2.16 6.14 12.28
C ASN A 109 2.13 5.30 11.01
N VAL A 110 3.21 5.34 10.21
CA VAL A 110 3.38 4.56 8.99
C VAL A 110 4.67 3.77 9.06
N GLY A 111 4.56 2.44 9.09
CA GLY A 111 5.71 1.55 9.14
C GLY A 111 6.66 1.86 10.30
N GLY A 112 6.12 2.19 11.48
CA GLY A 112 6.85 2.57 12.67
C GLY A 112 7.34 4.02 12.73
N THR A 113 7.02 4.85 11.73
CA THR A 113 7.37 6.27 11.70
C THR A 113 6.17 7.13 12.09
N GLU A 114 6.27 7.89 13.17
CA GLU A 114 5.24 8.84 13.62
C GLU A 114 5.36 10.16 12.85
N LEU A 115 4.39 10.42 11.95
CA LEU A 115 4.46 11.54 11.01
C LEU A 115 4.20 12.91 11.68
N THR A 116 3.32 12.94 12.67
CA THR A 116 2.87 14.20 13.31
C THR A 116 3.97 14.90 14.08
N SER A 117 5.04 14.18 14.42
CA SER A 117 6.23 14.73 15.09
C SER A 117 7.37 15.14 14.16
N LEU A 118 7.23 14.88 12.84
CA LEU A 118 8.29 15.12 11.86
C LEU A 118 8.36 16.59 11.43
N THR A 119 9.58 17.07 11.23
CA THR A 119 9.84 18.34 10.55
C THR A 119 9.53 18.25 9.05
N SER A 120 9.36 19.39 8.37
CA SER A 120 9.12 19.42 6.92
C SER A 120 10.21 18.69 6.12
N LYS A 121 11.48 18.75 6.56
CA LYS A 121 12.58 18.01 5.94
C LYS A 121 12.38 16.51 6.09
N GLN A 122 12.08 16.03 7.28
CA GLN A 122 11.85 14.61 7.58
C GLN A 122 10.59 14.07 6.86
N LEU A 123 9.53 14.89 6.73
CA LEU A 123 8.37 14.55 5.89
C LEU A 123 8.77 14.42 4.41
N GLY A 124 9.72 15.25 3.93
CA GLY A 124 10.31 15.10 2.60
C GLY A 124 11.02 13.74 2.43
N GLU A 125 11.82 13.34 3.42
CA GLU A 125 12.51 12.04 3.47
C GLU A 125 11.50 10.88 3.52
N TYR A 126 10.45 10.99 4.34
CA TYR A 126 9.36 10.01 4.39
C TYR A 126 8.69 9.81 3.02
N ARG A 127 8.31 10.90 2.33
CA ARG A 127 7.70 10.83 1.00
C ARG A 127 8.64 10.24 -0.04
N ARG A 128 9.93 10.53 0.07
CA ARG A 128 10.95 9.97 -0.82
C ARG A 128 11.10 8.46 -0.64
N ASP A 129 11.21 8.00 0.61
CA ASP A 129 11.71 6.66 0.92
C ASP A 129 10.59 5.64 1.20
N LYS A 130 9.43 6.08 1.69
CA LYS A 130 8.36 5.20 2.19
C LYS A 130 7.07 5.25 1.38
N LEU A 131 6.84 6.31 0.63
CA LEU A 131 5.55 6.63 0.05
C LEU A 131 5.58 6.65 -1.47
N GLY A 132 4.67 5.91 -2.13
CA GLY A 132 4.21 6.14 -3.49
C GLY A 132 2.88 6.91 -3.48
N PHE A 133 2.70 7.87 -4.38
CA PHE A 133 1.44 8.59 -4.52
C PHE A 133 0.97 8.59 -5.97
N VAL A 134 -0.27 8.17 -6.18
CA VAL A 134 -0.97 8.15 -7.48
C VAL A 134 -2.13 9.13 -7.40
N PHE A 135 -2.11 10.13 -8.27
CA PHE A 135 -3.12 11.19 -8.32
C PHE A 135 -4.19 10.88 -9.37
N GLN A 136 -5.37 11.47 -9.20
CA GLN A 136 -6.50 11.33 -10.11
C GLN A 136 -6.19 11.76 -11.56
N PHE A 137 -5.40 12.82 -11.76
CA PHE A 137 -5.07 13.39 -13.07
C PHE A 137 -3.64 13.05 -13.51
N TYR A 138 -3.15 11.86 -13.25
CA TYR A 138 -1.85 11.31 -13.63
C TYR A 138 -0.62 12.16 -13.23
N ASN A 139 -0.67 13.48 -13.36
CA ASN A 139 0.38 14.46 -13.06
C ASN A 139 1.74 14.09 -13.70
N LEU A 140 1.70 13.57 -14.94
CA LEU A 140 2.90 13.28 -15.70
C LEU A 140 3.55 14.57 -16.20
N VAL A 141 4.88 14.56 -16.29
CA VAL A 141 5.62 15.65 -16.92
C VAL A 141 5.46 15.52 -18.44
N PRO A 142 4.81 16.48 -19.12
CA PRO A 142 4.41 16.31 -20.52
C PRO A 142 5.58 16.25 -21.51
N ASP A 143 6.72 16.82 -21.14
CA ASP A 143 7.95 16.90 -21.95
C ASP A 143 8.93 15.76 -21.68
N LEU A 144 8.57 14.82 -20.80
CA LEU A 144 9.31 13.58 -20.55
C LEU A 144 8.56 12.40 -21.17
N THR A 145 9.31 11.45 -21.70
CA THR A 145 8.77 10.16 -22.18
C THR A 145 8.18 9.36 -21.03
N ILE A 146 7.46 8.29 -21.34
CA ILE A 146 6.92 7.33 -20.34
C ILE A 146 8.04 6.79 -19.46
N ARG A 147 9.18 6.40 -20.06
CA ARG A 147 10.36 5.93 -19.30
C ARG A 147 10.91 7.02 -18.38
N GLU A 148 11.14 8.21 -18.89
CA GLU A 148 11.73 9.32 -18.14
C GLU A 148 10.81 9.81 -17.00
N ASN A 149 9.48 9.75 -17.18
CA ASN A 149 8.52 10.03 -16.10
C ASN A 149 8.68 9.06 -14.92
N ILE A 150 9.02 7.80 -15.16
CA ILE A 150 9.31 6.82 -14.10
C ILE A 150 10.71 7.05 -13.54
N GLU A 151 11.69 7.25 -14.40
CA GLU A 151 13.12 7.34 -14.09
C GLU A 151 13.43 8.54 -13.18
N VAL A 152 12.74 9.68 -13.38
CA VAL A 152 12.96 10.89 -12.57
C VAL A 152 12.75 10.62 -11.07
N THR A 153 11.84 9.72 -10.70
CA THR A 153 11.62 9.36 -9.29
C THR A 153 12.50 8.20 -8.83
N ALA A 154 12.99 7.36 -9.72
CA ALA A 154 13.95 6.32 -9.39
C ALA A 154 15.24 6.91 -8.79
N HIS A 155 15.70 8.04 -9.32
CA HIS A 155 16.89 8.76 -8.82
C HIS A 155 16.75 9.28 -7.38
N LEU A 156 15.53 9.33 -6.86
CA LEU A 156 15.27 9.73 -5.48
C LEU A 156 15.42 8.58 -4.48
N SER A 157 15.35 7.33 -4.93
CA SER A 157 15.39 6.13 -4.08
C SER A 157 16.81 5.59 -3.94
N ALA A 158 17.13 5.09 -2.76
CA ALA A 158 18.38 4.37 -2.53
C ALA A 158 18.34 2.93 -3.10
N ASN A 159 17.14 2.37 -3.30
CA ASN A 159 16.93 1.00 -3.82
C ASN A 159 15.73 0.97 -4.77
N PRO A 160 15.83 1.60 -5.95
CA PRO A 160 14.73 1.62 -6.92
C PRO A 160 14.53 0.24 -7.54
N LEU A 161 13.28 -0.03 -7.95
CA LEU A 161 12.98 -1.20 -8.78
C LEU A 161 13.64 -1.07 -10.15
N PRO A 162 14.04 -2.19 -10.79
CA PRO A 162 14.56 -2.18 -12.15
C PRO A 162 13.51 -1.61 -13.12
N ILE A 163 13.85 -0.53 -13.82
CA ILE A 163 12.88 0.24 -14.63
C ILE A 163 12.33 -0.59 -15.78
N ASP A 164 13.17 -1.40 -16.46
CA ASP A 164 12.72 -2.21 -17.58
C ASP A 164 11.77 -3.32 -17.13
N ASP A 165 12.03 -3.98 -16.00
CA ASP A 165 11.14 -4.98 -15.41
C ASP A 165 9.81 -4.36 -15.03
N LEU A 166 9.84 -3.18 -14.42
CA LEU A 166 8.64 -2.43 -14.06
C LEU A 166 7.84 -2.02 -15.30
N LEU A 167 8.49 -1.54 -16.37
CA LEU A 167 7.84 -1.21 -17.63
C LEU A 167 7.16 -2.43 -18.27
N HIS A 168 7.78 -3.62 -18.19
CA HIS A 168 7.17 -4.87 -18.65
C HIS A 168 5.95 -5.23 -17.80
N SER A 169 6.06 -5.21 -16.47
CA SER A 169 4.96 -5.53 -15.55
C SER A 169 3.76 -4.58 -15.73
N LEU A 170 4.02 -3.31 -16.08
CA LEU A 170 2.98 -2.32 -16.35
C LEU A 170 2.42 -2.38 -17.79
N GLY A 171 2.97 -3.23 -18.67
CA GLY A 171 2.60 -3.27 -20.09
C GLY A 171 2.95 -1.99 -20.86
N LEU A 172 4.01 -1.28 -20.43
CA LEU A 172 4.43 0.00 -21.00
C LEU A 172 5.74 -0.06 -21.79
N TYR A 173 6.40 -1.22 -21.83
CA TYR A 173 7.73 -1.34 -22.42
C TYR A 173 7.78 -0.88 -23.88
N GLU A 174 6.79 -1.25 -24.71
CA GLU A 174 6.69 -0.83 -26.10
C GLU A 174 6.33 0.65 -26.28
N HIS A 175 5.87 1.29 -25.21
CA HIS A 175 5.50 2.71 -25.18
C HIS A 175 6.53 3.60 -24.47
N ARG A 176 7.64 3.03 -23.99
CA ARG A 176 8.63 3.71 -23.12
C ARG A 176 9.23 4.98 -23.68
N ALA A 177 9.37 5.07 -25.02
CA ALA A 177 9.91 6.23 -25.73
C ALA A 177 8.85 7.25 -26.16
N LYS A 178 7.56 6.97 -25.90
CA LYS A 178 6.45 7.90 -26.22
C LYS A 178 6.29 8.95 -25.12
N PHE A 179 5.79 10.11 -25.51
CA PHE A 179 5.37 11.17 -24.58
C PHE A 179 3.93 10.93 -24.07
N PRO A 180 3.53 11.50 -22.91
CA PRO A 180 2.18 11.33 -22.36
C PRO A 180 1.06 11.58 -23.36
N ARG A 181 1.17 12.61 -24.19
CA ARG A 181 0.19 12.96 -25.24
C ARG A 181 0.02 11.92 -26.37
N GLN A 182 0.92 10.94 -26.44
CA GLN A 182 0.96 9.91 -27.49
C GLN A 182 0.41 8.56 -27.02
N VAL A 183 -0.06 8.48 -25.78
CA VAL A 183 -0.55 7.25 -25.15
C VAL A 183 -1.95 7.46 -24.59
N SER A 184 -2.70 6.34 -24.40
CA SER A 184 -4.06 6.39 -23.84
C SER A 184 -4.08 6.83 -22.38
N GLY A 185 -5.25 7.24 -21.86
CA GLY A 185 -5.44 7.57 -20.45
C GLY A 185 -5.05 6.42 -19.50
N GLY A 186 -5.39 5.17 -19.85
CA GLY A 186 -4.98 3.99 -19.09
C GLY A 186 -3.46 3.79 -19.10
N GLN A 187 -2.79 4.04 -20.22
CA GLN A 187 -1.33 4.00 -20.29
C GLN A 187 -0.67 5.12 -19.48
N GLN A 188 -1.26 6.31 -19.47
CA GLN A 188 -0.82 7.41 -18.61
C GLN A 188 -0.98 7.05 -17.12
N GLN A 189 -2.11 6.43 -16.74
CA GLN A 189 -2.34 5.96 -15.37
C GLN A 189 -1.34 4.88 -14.96
N ARG A 190 -1.07 3.90 -15.84
CA ARG A 190 -0.03 2.88 -15.61
C ARG A 190 1.35 3.52 -15.41
N CYS A 191 1.67 4.56 -16.18
CA CYS A 191 2.90 5.35 -16.00
C CYS A 191 2.95 6.07 -14.64
N ALA A 192 1.84 6.69 -14.22
CA ALA A 192 1.76 7.34 -12.91
C ALA A 192 1.93 6.33 -11.76
N ILE A 193 1.35 5.13 -11.89
CA ILE A 193 1.56 4.02 -10.96
C ILE A 193 3.05 3.60 -10.97
N GLY A 194 3.66 3.42 -12.14
CA GLY A 194 5.08 3.06 -12.27
C GLY A 194 6.00 4.10 -11.61
N ARG A 195 5.72 5.38 -11.83
CA ARG A 195 6.45 6.49 -11.19
C ARG A 195 6.34 6.46 -9.66
N ALA A 196 5.19 6.07 -9.13
CA ALA A 196 5.00 5.92 -7.69
C ALA A 196 5.72 4.68 -7.13
N LEU A 197 5.72 3.57 -7.89
CA LEU A 197 6.26 2.27 -7.48
C LEU A 197 7.77 2.14 -7.62
N VAL A 198 8.39 2.80 -8.60
CA VAL A 198 9.82 2.63 -8.89
C VAL A 198 10.71 2.88 -7.68
N LYS A 199 10.27 3.70 -6.73
CA LYS A 199 10.95 3.94 -5.46
C LYS A 199 10.92 2.76 -4.51
N ASN A 200 10.18 1.69 -4.82
CA ASN A 200 9.93 0.53 -3.96
C ASN A 200 9.31 0.92 -2.60
N PRO A 201 8.17 1.64 -2.61
CA PRO A 201 7.56 2.17 -1.39
C PRO A 201 6.88 1.07 -0.57
N GLY A 202 6.84 1.22 0.75
CA GLY A 202 6.05 0.34 1.62
C GLY A 202 4.56 0.69 1.65
N LEU A 203 4.19 1.92 1.25
CA LEU A 203 2.80 2.42 1.18
C LEU A 203 2.55 3.10 -0.18
N LEU A 204 1.48 2.70 -0.84
CA LEU A 204 0.97 3.32 -2.06
C LEU A 204 -0.38 3.98 -1.76
N LEU A 205 -0.45 5.29 -1.88
CA LEU A 205 -1.69 6.08 -1.75
C LEU A 205 -2.21 6.42 -3.13
N CYS A 206 -3.49 6.13 -3.38
CA CYS A 206 -4.12 6.32 -4.68
C CYS A 206 -5.40 7.15 -4.51
N ASP A 207 -5.40 8.36 -5.05
CA ASP A 207 -6.57 9.25 -5.05
C ASP A 207 -7.33 9.07 -6.36
N GLU A 208 -8.51 8.44 -6.30
CA GLU A 208 -9.40 8.18 -7.44
C GLU A 208 -8.68 7.59 -8.68
N PRO A 209 -7.93 6.48 -8.54
CA PRO A 209 -7.03 6.00 -9.61
C PRO A 209 -7.75 5.57 -10.89
N THR A 210 -9.07 5.41 -10.84
CA THR A 210 -9.92 5.02 -11.98
C THR A 210 -10.91 6.11 -12.39
N GLY A 211 -10.93 7.25 -11.69
CA GLY A 211 -11.98 8.27 -11.85
C GLY A 211 -12.04 8.97 -13.21
N ALA A 212 -10.97 8.92 -14.01
CA ALA A 212 -10.89 9.50 -15.34
C ALA A 212 -10.88 8.46 -16.48
N LEU A 213 -11.20 7.18 -16.18
CA LEU A 213 -11.08 6.05 -17.10
C LEU A 213 -12.45 5.44 -17.39
N ASP A 214 -12.57 4.82 -18.57
CA ASP A 214 -13.71 3.96 -18.89
C ASP A 214 -13.73 2.68 -18.04
N TYR A 215 -14.86 1.99 -18.08
CA TYR A 215 -15.08 0.77 -17.28
C TYR A 215 -14.01 -0.30 -17.48
N GLN A 216 -13.69 -0.64 -18.74
CA GLN A 216 -12.75 -1.71 -19.04
C GLN A 216 -11.33 -1.34 -18.60
N THR A 217 -10.89 -0.13 -18.93
CA THR A 217 -9.59 0.40 -18.49
C THR A 217 -9.50 0.47 -16.96
N SER A 218 -10.59 0.86 -16.29
CA SER A 218 -10.66 0.89 -14.82
C SER A 218 -10.42 -0.49 -14.21
N LYS A 219 -11.03 -1.54 -14.76
CA LYS A 219 -10.79 -2.93 -14.32
C LYS A 219 -9.32 -3.32 -14.47
N GLU A 220 -8.73 -3.04 -15.62
CA GLU A 220 -7.32 -3.33 -15.88
C GLU A 220 -6.38 -2.60 -14.90
N ILE A 221 -6.71 -1.38 -14.50
CA ILE A 221 -5.94 -0.65 -13.48
C ILE A 221 -6.11 -1.27 -12.10
N LEU A 222 -7.31 -1.73 -11.75
CA LEU A 222 -7.54 -2.41 -10.47
C LEU A 222 -6.85 -3.78 -10.40
N GLU A 223 -6.86 -4.55 -11.48
CA GLU A 223 -6.08 -5.79 -11.62
C GLU A 223 -4.59 -5.51 -11.44
N LEU A 224 -4.06 -4.49 -12.12
CA LEU A 224 -2.68 -4.06 -11.95
C LEU A 224 -2.36 -3.71 -10.49
N MET A 225 -3.28 -3.07 -9.76
CA MET A 225 -3.07 -2.75 -8.35
C MET A 225 -3.07 -4.00 -7.45
N GLU A 226 -3.86 -5.03 -7.76
CA GLU A 226 -3.79 -6.33 -7.09
C GLU A 226 -2.43 -7.01 -7.36
N ASP A 227 -1.97 -7.01 -8.61
CA ASP A 227 -0.68 -7.58 -8.99
C ASP A 227 0.46 -6.85 -8.28
N VAL A 228 0.44 -5.53 -8.27
CA VAL A 228 1.40 -4.69 -7.54
C VAL A 228 1.43 -5.01 -6.05
N ASN A 229 0.28 -5.11 -5.42
CA ASN A 229 0.19 -5.47 -4.00
C ASN A 229 0.77 -6.86 -3.72
N ARG A 230 0.44 -7.85 -4.58
CA ARG A 230 0.91 -9.22 -4.45
C ARG A 230 2.42 -9.34 -4.70
N ASP A 231 2.91 -8.76 -5.80
CA ASP A 231 4.26 -9.02 -6.31
C ASP A 231 5.32 -8.17 -5.58
N TYR A 232 4.97 -6.95 -5.15
CA TYR A 232 5.88 -6.04 -4.43
C TYR A 232 5.60 -5.99 -2.92
N GLY A 233 4.52 -6.59 -2.43
CA GLY A 233 4.15 -6.63 -1.01
C GLY A 233 3.86 -5.25 -0.40
N CYS A 234 3.58 -4.23 -1.22
CA CYS A 234 3.32 -2.90 -0.73
C CYS A 234 1.88 -2.78 -0.20
N THR A 235 1.69 -2.03 0.88
CA THR A 235 0.36 -1.69 1.40
C THR A 235 -0.27 -0.64 0.49
N VAL A 236 -1.53 -0.84 0.09
CA VAL A 236 -2.22 0.05 -0.85
C VAL A 236 -3.44 0.66 -0.18
N VAL A 237 -3.59 1.99 -0.27
CA VAL A 237 -4.81 2.70 0.13
C VAL A 237 -5.41 3.37 -1.09
N ILE A 238 -6.62 2.95 -1.47
CA ILE A 238 -7.36 3.48 -2.62
C ILE A 238 -8.49 4.35 -2.09
N VAL A 239 -8.47 5.62 -2.42
CA VAL A 239 -9.61 6.53 -2.20
C VAL A 239 -10.48 6.50 -3.44
N THR A 240 -11.79 6.27 -3.26
CA THR A 240 -12.74 6.29 -4.35
C THR A 240 -14.17 6.56 -3.88
N HIS A 241 -15.03 6.96 -4.80
CA HIS A 241 -16.48 7.02 -4.60
C HIS A 241 -17.21 5.83 -5.24
N ASN A 242 -16.50 4.96 -5.99
CA ASN A 242 -17.06 3.76 -6.59
C ASN A 242 -17.16 2.63 -5.54
N ASP A 243 -18.38 2.34 -5.08
CA ASP A 243 -18.65 1.36 -4.02
C ASP A 243 -18.29 -0.08 -4.44
N ALA A 244 -18.30 -0.41 -5.74
CA ALA A 244 -17.99 -1.75 -6.21
C ALA A 244 -16.53 -2.15 -5.90
N ILE A 245 -15.60 -1.20 -5.84
CA ILE A 245 -14.17 -1.45 -5.57
C ILE A 245 -13.96 -2.04 -4.16
N ARG A 246 -14.90 -1.82 -3.22
CA ARG A 246 -14.84 -2.41 -1.87
C ARG A 246 -14.65 -3.93 -1.88
N HIS A 247 -15.23 -4.61 -2.87
CA HIS A 247 -15.23 -6.07 -2.89
C HIS A 247 -13.86 -6.70 -3.16
N MET A 248 -12.93 -5.98 -3.76
CA MET A 248 -11.54 -6.46 -3.93
C MET A 248 -10.64 -6.15 -2.71
N ALA A 249 -11.05 -5.22 -1.85
CA ALA A 249 -10.25 -4.78 -0.72
C ALA A 249 -10.10 -5.84 0.36
N HIS A 250 -8.99 -5.84 1.08
CA HIS A 250 -8.81 -6.57 2.34
C HIS A 250 -9.56 -5.85 3.48
N ARG A 251 -9.61 -4.52 3.41
CA ARG A 251 -10.24 -3.65 4.41
C ARG A 251 -10.98 -2.51 3.75
N VAL A 252 -12.15 -2.21 4.26
CA VAL A 252 -12.99 -1.09 3.82
C VAL A 252 -13.12 -0.10 4.95
N LEU A 253 -12.75 1.14 4.68
CA LEU A 253 -12.99 2.30 5.52
C LEU A 253 -14.02 3.19 4.83
N ARG A 254 -14.96 3.77 5.57
CA ARG A 254 -15.94 4.70 5.01
C ARG A 254 -15.97 5.99 5.83
N LEU A 255 -15.65 7.10 5.16
CA LEU A 255 -15.79 8.43 5.73
C LEU A 255 -17.16 9.02 5.38
N ARG A 256 -17.80 9.59 6.38
CA ARG A 256 -19.03 10.37 6.24
C ARG A 256 -18.96 11.57 7.18
N ASP A 257 -19.15 12.77 6.64
CA ASP A 257 -19.14 14.02 7.39
C ASP A 257 -17.88 14.17 8.30
N GLY A 258 -16.72 13.80 7.74
CA GLY A 258 -15.43 13.87 8.43
C GLY A 258 -15.19 12.80 9.49
N LYS A 259 -16.09 11.85 9.69
CA LYS A 259 -15.98 10.76 10.67
C LYS A 259 -15.84 9.40 10.00
N LEU A 260 -15.16 8.48 10.67
CA LEU A 260 -15.14 7.09 10.25
C LEU A 260 -16.46 6.43 10.62
N ALA A 261 -17.27 6.12 9.60
CA ALA A 261 -18.58 5.50 9.76
C ALA A 261 -18.52 3.97 9.65
N GLU A 262 -17.51 3.42 8.98
CA GLU A 262 -17.31 1.97 8.79
C GLU A 262 -15.82 1.66 8.78
N ASP A 263 -15.44 0.58 9.45
CA ASP A 263 -14.11 -0.03 9.42
C ASP A 263 -14.30 -1.55 9.44
N THR A 264 -14.23 -2.18 8.26
CA THR A 264 -14.58 -3.58 8.06
C THR A 264 -13.48 -4.33 7.32
N ALA A 265 -13.06 -5.47 7.84
CA ALA A 265 -12.22 -6.41 7.11
C ALA A 265 -13.09 -7.32 6.22
N ASN A 266 -12.73 -7.48 4.95
CA ASN A 266 -13.40 -8.42 4.06
C ASN A 266 -12.84 -9.83 4.27
N VAL A 267 -13.70 -10.74 4.65
CA VAL A 267 -13.39 -12.19 4.80
C VAL A 267 -13.32 -12.85 3.42
N GLU A 268 -14.26 -12.50 2.53
CA GLU A 268 -14.34 -12.99 1.17
C GLU A 268 -14.11 -11.85 0.19
N ARG A 269 -13.01 -11.91 -0.54
CA ARG A 269 -12.65 -10.89 -1.53
C ARG A 269 -12.95 -11.39 -2.93
N MET A 270 -13.33 -10.46 -3.79
CA MET A 270 -13.49 -10.66 -5.23
C MET A 270 -12.19 -10.25 -5.93
N ALA A 271 -11.77 -10.97 -6.96
CA ALA A 271 -10.68 -10.48 -7.80
C ALA A 271 -11.14 -9.22 -8.58
N ALA A 272 -10.25 -8.30 -8.83
CA ALA A 272 -10.57 -7.06 -9.55
C ALA A 272 -11.23 -7.30 -10.91
N ARG A 273 -10.78 -8.34 -11.63
CA ARG A 273 -11.36 -8.78 -12.91
C ARG A 273 -12.82 -9.22 -12.83
N ASP A 274 -13.29 -9.63 -11.66
CA ASP A 274 -14.66 -10.13 -11.45
C ASP A 274 -15.60 -9.04 -10.95
N LEU A 275 -15.08 -7.84 -10.64
CA LEU A 275 -15.87 -6.70 -10.23
C LEU A 275 -16.82 -6.27 -11.36
N THR A 276 -18.03 -5.92 -10.98
CA THR A 276 -19.05 -5.36 -11.88
C THR A 276 -19.66 -4.11 -11.27
N TRP A 277 -19.78 -3.05 -12.05
CA TRP A 277 -20.56 -1.84 -11.72
C TRP A 277 -21.11 -1.23 -13.00
N GLU A 278 -22.23 -0.54 -12.87
CA GLU A 278 -22.75 0.26 -13.98
C GLU A 278 -21.87 1.48 -14.20
N GLU A 279 -21.55 1.78 -15.45
CA GLU A 279 -20.96 3.07 -15.80
C GLU A 279 -21.92 4.17 -15.33
N ALA A 280 -21.50 4.98 -14.36
CA ALA A 280 -22.21 6.21 -14.07
C ALA A 280 -22.24 7.00 -15.38
N ARG A 281 -23.40 7.04 -16.04
CA ARG A 281 -23.65 7.92 -17.19
C ARG A 281 -23.46 9.34 -16.67
N HIS A 282 -22.25 9.85 -16.72
CA HIS A 282 -21.99 11.27 -16.57
C HIS A 282 -22.64 11.92 -17.76
N GLY A 283 -23.87 12.41 -17.53
CA GLY A 283 -24.70 13.00 -18.53
C GLY A 283 -23.95 14.11 -19.28
N ILE A 284 -23.77 13.88 -20.55
CA ILE A 284 -23.77 14.94 -21.54
C ILE A 284 -25.21 15.48 -21.57
N ALA A 285 -25.51 16.32 -20.61
CA ALA A 285 -26.76 17.07 -20.51
C ALA A 285 -26.45 18.57 -20.31
N PHE A 286 -25.51 19.09 -21.10
CA PHE A 286 -25.27 20.53 -21.21
C PHE A 286 -24.99 20.92 -22.68
N ALA A 287 -25.89 20.63 -23.57
CA ALA A 287 -25.92 21.27 -24.89
C ALA A 287 -27.25 21.01 -25.59
N GLN A 288 -28.35 21.55 -25.06
CA GLN A 288 -29.56 21.85 -25.83
C GLN A 288 -30.57 22.59 -24.94
N ALA A 289 -30.32 23.89 -24.71
CA ALA A 289 -31.34 24.88 -24.39
C ALA A 289 -30.74 26.29 -24.58
N LEU A 290 -30.56 26.70 -25.83
CA LEU A 290 -30.64 28.10 -26.18
C LEU A 290 -31.91 28.21 -27.02
N PRO A 291 -32.93 28.95 -26.57
CA PRO A 291 -34.05 29.35 -27.45
C PRO A 291 -33.60 30.40 -28.42
N ALA A 292 -34.20 30.35 -29.62
CA ALA A 292 -34.02 31.25 -30.75
C ALA A 292 -34.36 32.72 -30.43
#